data_bb094fda0bd637f7c66a1fc000456e3d
#
_entry.id   bb094fda0bd637f7c66a1fc000456e3d
#
_cell.length_a   1.000
_cell.length_b   1.000
_cell.length_c   1.000
_cell.angle_alpha   90.00
_cell.angle_beta   90.00
_cell.angle_gamma   90.00
#
_symmetry.space_group_name_H-M   'P 1'
#
loop_
_entity.id
_entity.type
_entity.pdbx_description
1 polymer ?
#
loop_
_entity_poly.entity_id
_entity_poly.type
_entity_poly.pdbx_seq_one_letter_code
_entity_poly.pdbx_strand_id
1 'polypeptide(L)'
;MLAVWGSPGSGKTTTAVKLAAHLAGKKRDVALLLCDMNTPMLPCICPPGDLEEEHSLGSILAAAHVSESLVRHNCMTHKRFRHLTILGMRKGENEYTYPPYERTQAEELLSCLREIAPYIVIDCGSHIANDILSAIALMESDAV
;
A
#
# COMPACT_ATOMS: atom_id res chain seq x y z
N MET A 1 12.26 1.19 4.15
CA MET A 1 11.27 1.20 3.06
C MET A 1 11.95 1.03 1.72
N LEU A 2 11.33 0.28 0.84
CA LEU A 2 11.76 0.14 -0.55
C LEU A 2 10.59 0.49 -1.47
N ALA A 3 10.78 1.46 -2.35
CA ALA A 3 9.80 1.84 -3.36
C ALA A 3 10.12 1.15 -4.69
N VAL A 4 9.10 0.59 -5.32
CA VAL A 4 9.17 0.02 -6.67
C VAL A 4 8.43 0.96 -7.61
N TRP A 5 9.17 1.54 -8.55
CA TRP A 5 8.66 2.49 -9.50
C TRP A 5 9.09 2.13 -10.93
N GLY A 6 8.32 2.57 -11.91
CA GLY A 6 8.62 2.36 -13.32
C GLY A 6 7.44 2.71 -14.22
N SER A 7 7.64 2.61 -15.53
CA SER A 7 6.61 2.86 -16.53
C SER A 7 5.39 1.94 -16.38
N PRO A 8 4.21 2.34 -16.89
CA PRO A 8 3.07 1.43 -17.00
C PRO A 8 3.47 0.13 -17.73
N GLY A 9 3.05 -1.01 -17.20
CA GLY A 9 3.36 -2.32 -17.79
C GLY A 9 4.79 -2.83 -17.59
N SER A 10 5.62 -2.14 -16.78
CA SER A 10 7.03 -2.54 -16.53
C SER A 10 7.20 -3.69 -15.53
N GLY A 11 6.11 -4.19 -14.93
CA GLY A 11 6.18 -5.27 -13.94
C GLY A 11 6.42 -4.79 -12.51
N LYS A 12 6.18 -3.50 -12.18
CA LYS A 12 6.33 -2.94 -10.83
C LYS A 12 5.59 -3.75 -9.77
N THR A 13 4.28 -3.90 -9.95
CA THR A 13 3.41 -4.62 -9.02
C THR A 13 3.87 -6.06 -8.85
N THR A 14 4.19 -6.75 -9.93
CA THR A 14 4.72 -8.11 -9.88
C THR A 14 6.03 -8.19 -9.09
N THR A 15 6.92 -7.23 -9.29
CA THR A 15 8.19 -7.15 -8.57
C THR A 15 7.97 -6.87 -7.09
N ALA A 16 7.13 -5.89 -6.76
CA ALA A 16 6.81 -5.53 -5.38
C ALA A 16 6.19 -6.71 -4.62
N VAL A 17 5.20 -7.38 -5.23
CA VAL A 17 4.53 -8.54 -4.63
C VAL A 17 5.50 -9.70 -4.41
N LYS A 18 6.32 -10.04 -5.40
CA LYS A 18 7.31 -11.13 -5.29
C LYS A 18 8.35 -10.84 -4.19
N LEU A 19 8.81 -9.60 -4.11
CA LEU A 19 9.76 -9.19 -3.07
C LEU A 19 9.14 -9.28 -1.68
N ALA A 20 7.93 -8.74 -1.50
CA ALA A 20 7.22 -8.80 -0.24
C ALA A 20 6.94 -10.25 0.19
N ALA A 21 6.49 -11.09 -0.73
CA ALA A 21 6.25 -12.52 -0.49
C ALA A 21 7.55 -13.27 -0.13
N HIS A 22 8.65 -12.95 -0.80
CA HIS A 22 9.96 -13.54 -0.49
C HIS A 22 10.43 -13.21 0.93
N LEU A 23 10.32 -11.95 1.34
CA LEU A 23 10.67 -11.52 2.70
C LEU A 23 9.76 -12.18 3.74
N ALA A 24 8.46 -12.22 3.48
CA ALA A 24 7.49 -12.88 4.36
C ALA A 24 7.75 -14.39 4.48
N GLY A 25 8.15 -15.04 3.38
CA GLY A 25 8.56 -16.46 3.37
C GLY A 25 9.80 -16.73 4.23
N LYS A 26 10.63 -15.72 4.45
CA LYS A 26 11.76 -15.75 5.40
C LYS A 26 11.37 -15.36 6.83
N LYS A 27 10.09 -15.35 7.15
CA LYS A 27 9.53 -14.97 8.46
C LYS A 27 9.87 -13.52 8.87
N ARG A 28 9.98 -12.63 7.89
CA ARG A 28 10.12 -11.20 8.10
C ARG A 28 8.74 -10.56 8.03
N ASP A 29 8.40 -9.73 9.02
CA ASP A 29 7.16 -8.96 8.98
C ASP A 29 7.29 -7.84 7.95
N VAL A 30 6.43 -7.89 6.94
CA VAL A 30 6.46 -7.01 5.77
C VAL A 30 5.11 -6.35 5.58
N ALA A 31 5.10 -5.05 5.36
CA ALA A 31 3.94 -4.33 4.84
C ALA A 31 4.14 -4.08 3.33
N LEU A 32 3.15 -4.46 2.54
CA LEU A 32 3.06 -4.13 1.11
C LEU A 32 2.01 -3.04 0.93
N LEU A 33 2.44 -1.87 0.51
CA LEU A 33 1.58 -0.74 0.18
C LEU A 33 1.39 -0.66 -1.33
N LEU A 34 0.14 -0.70 -1.79
CA LEU A 34 -0.26 -0.58 -3.19
C LEU A 34 -0.84 0.81 -3.42
N CYS A 35 -0.04 1.71 -4.00
CA CYS A 35 -0.41 3.13 -4.12
C CYS A 35 -1.32 3.44 -5.31
N ASP A 36 -1.44 2.56 -6.31
CA ASP A 36 -2.24 2.86 -7.50
C ASP A 36 -3.73 2.95 -7.18
N MET A 37 -4.25 4.17 -7.20
CA MET A 37 -5.67 4.46 -6.94
C MET A 37 -6.51 4.44 -8.22
N ASN A 38 -5.89 4.49 -9.38
CA ASN A 38 -6.60 4.46 -10.67
C ASN A 38 -6.89 3.03 -11.12
N THR A 39 -5.95 2.13 -10.83
CA THR A 39 -6.05 0.71 -11.16
C THR A 39 -5.76 -0.13 -9.92
N PRO A 40 -6.74 -0.29 -9.01
CA PRO A 40 -6.52 -1.02 -7.76
C PRO A 40 -6.04 -2.46 -7.99
N MET A 41 -4.88 -2.79 -7.48
CA MET A 41 -4.25 -4.10 -7.66
C MET A 41 -4.54 -5.09 -6.52
N LEU A 42 -5.08 -4.62 -5.40
CA LEU A 42 -5.41 -5.48 -4.25
C LEU A 42 -6.32 -6.67 -4.64
N PRO A 43 -7.38 -6.49 -5.43
CA PRO A 43 -8.24 -7.59 -5.85
C PRO A 43 -7.53 -8.64 -6.75
N CYS A 44 -6.42 -8.25 -7.38
CA CYS A 44 -5.63 -9.16 -8.21
C CYS A 44 -4.64 -10.00 -7.40
N ILE A 45 -4.29 -9.52 -6.21
CA ILE A 45 -3.29 -10.15 -5.33
C ILE A 45 -3.97 -11.04 -4.29
N CYS A 46 -5.09 -10.58 -3.75
CA CYS A 46 -5.89 -11.29 -2.76
C CYS A 46 -7.15 -11.89 -3.40
N PRO A 47 -7.45 -13.18 -3.16
CA PRO A 47 -8.70 -13.77 -3.64
C PRO A 47 -9.93 -12.98 -3.13
N PRO A 48 -10.99 -12.85 -3.94
CA PRO A 48 -12.17 -12.06 -3.58
C PRO A 48 -12.83 -12.44 -2.25
N GLY A 49 -12.76 -13.71 -1.85
CA GLY A 49 -13.28 -14.19 -0.57
C GLY A 49 -12.45 -13.83 0.65
N ASP A 50 -11.25 -13.25 0.44
CA ASP A 50 -10.33 -12.87 1.50
C ASP A 50 -10.37 -11.36 1.75
N LEU A 51 -11.11 -10.61 0.92
CA LEU A 51 -11.25 -9.15 1.01
C LEU A 51 -12.44 -8.81 1.91
N GLU A 52 -12.16 -8.34 3.11
CA GLU A 52 -13.18 -7.76 3.97
C GLU A 52 -13.63 -6.41 3.41
N GLU A 53 -14.94 -6.14 3.41
CA GLU A 53 -15.52 -4.97 2.75
C GLU A 53 -15.11 -3.61 3.34
N GLU A 54 -14.54 -3.61 4.53
CA GLU A 54 -14.22 -2.37 5.26
C GLU A 54 -12.76 -1.91 5.14
N HIS A 55 -11.87 -2.72 4.57
CA HIS A 55 -10.44 -2.45 4.54
C HIS A 55 -10.02 -1.74 3.26
N SER A 56 -9.65 -0.48 3.36
CA SER A 56 -9.23 0.32 2.19
C SER A 56 -8.19 1.39 2.54
N LEU A 57 -7.21 1.54 1.66
CA LEU A 57 -6.27 2.66 1.66
C LEU A 57 -7.01 4.01 1.59
N GLY A 58 -8.06 4.09 0.79
CA GLY A 58 -8.86 5.32 0.64
C GLY A 58 -9.50 5.77 1.94
N SER A 59 -9.98 4.84 2.77
CA SER A 59 -10.56 5.16 4.09
C SER A 59 -9.54 5.79 5.03
N ILE A 60 -8.28 5.38 4.95
CA ILE A 60 -7.19 5.96 5.75
C ILE A 60 -6.89 7.39 5.28
N LEU A 61 -6.69 7.58 3.99
CA LEU A 61 -6.31 8.87 3.43
C LEU A 61 -7.43 9.92 3.50
N ALA A 62 -8.69 9.48 3.59
CA ALA A 62 -9.85 10.37 3.78
C ALA A 62 -10.00 10.87 5.23
N ALA A 63 -9.29 10.28 6.19
CA ALA A 63 -9.36 10.70 7.58
C ALA A 63 -8.64 12.05 7.78
N ALA A 64 -9.13 12.84 8.73
CA ALA A 64 -8.48 14.12 9.09
C ALA A 64 -7.07 13.89 9.66
N HIS A 65 -6.88 12.80 10.41
CA HIS A 65 -5.60 12.36 10.94
C HIS A 65 -5.44 10.85 10.76
N VAL A 66 -4.27 10.43 10.35
CA VAL A 66 -3.93 9.02 10.17
C VAL A 66 -3.25 8.50 11.44
N SER A 67 -3.90 7.56 12.12
CA SER A 67 -3.37 6.91 13.31
C SER A 67 -2.92 5.48 13.01
N GLU A 68 -2.01 4.96 13.82
CA GLU A 68 -1.57 3.56 13.72
C GLU A 68 -2.76 2.59 13.84
N SER A 69 -3.71 2.85 14.74
CA SER A 69 -4.92 2.06 14.90
C SER A 69 -5.78 2.02 13.62
N LEU A 70 -5.95 3.18 12.97
CA LEU A 70 -6.68 3.27 11.70
C LEU A 70 -5.97 2.49 10.59
N VAL A 71 -4.65 2.59 10.50
CA VAL A 71 -3.86 1.86 9.52
C VAL A 71 -3.95 0.35 9.75
N ARG A 72 -3.77 -0.11 10.99
CA ARG A 72 -3.91 -1.53 11.35
C ARG A 72 -5.29 -2.09 11.02
N HIS A 73 -6.35 -1.31 11.29
CA HIS A 73 -7.72 -1.73 10.98
C HIS A 73 -7.95 -1.94 9.48
N ASN A 74 -7.33 -1.14 8.64
CA ASN A 74 -7.47 -1.22 7.17
C ASN A 74 -6.46 -2.12 6.47
N CYS A 75 -5.45 -2.60 7.19
CA CYS A 75 -4.50 -3.57 6.68
C CYS A 75 -5.08 -4.98 6.65
N MET A 76 -4.66 -5.75 5.66
CA MET A 76 -5.03 -7.16 5.50
C MET A 76 -3.83 -8.05 5.68
N THR A 77 -3.96 -9.15 6.43
CA THR A 77 -2.94 -10.19 6.49
C THR A 77 -3.21 -11.22 5.40
N HIS A 78 -2.20 -11.50 4.58
CA HIS A 78 -2.32 -12.50 3.52
C HIS A 78 -2.45 -13.91 4.12
N LYS A 79 -3.48 -14.68 3.71
CA LYS A 79 -3.76 -15.99 4.29
C LYS A 79 -2.63 -17.01 4.13
N ARG A 80 -1.95 -16.97 2.98
CA ARG A 80 -0.85 -17.90 2.68
C ARG A 80 0.48 -17.45 3.30
N PHE A 81 0.69 -16.14 3.44
CA PHE A 81 1.92 -15.55 3.99
C PHE A 81 1.58 -14.76 5.25
N ARG A 82 1.66 -15.41 6.42
CA ARG A 82 1.27 -14.81 7.71
C ARG A 82 2.03 -13.53 8.08
N HIS A 83 3.26 -13.38 7.58
CA HIS A 83 4.10 -12.22 7.82
C HIS A 83 3.89 -11.10 6.80
N LEU A 84 2.98 -11.28 5.84
CA LEU A 84 2.66 -10.29 4.82
C LEU A 84 1.36 -9.58 5.14
N THR A 85 1.48 -8.28 5.43
CA THR A 85 0.36 -7.36 5.59
C THR A 85 0.24 -6.51 4.32
N ILE A 86 -0.97 -6.35 3.80
CA ILE A 86 -1.23 -5.63 2.54
C ILE A 86 -2.20 -4.49 2.79
N LEU A 87 -1.91 -3.36 2.19
CA LEU A 87 -2.77 -2.18 2.18
C LEU A 87 -2.94 -1.67 0.75
N GLY A 88 -4.17 -1.47 0.32
CA GLY A 88 -4.49 -0.97 -1.02
C GLY A 88 -5.95 -0.57 -1.14
N MET A 89 -6.33 -0.09 -2.32
CA MET A 89 -7.71 0.23 -2.66
C MET A 89 -8.53 -1.02 -2.93
N ARG A 90 -9.79 -1.02 -2.51
CA ARG A 90 -10.74 -2.12 -2.78
C ARG A 90 -11.17 -2.15 -4.25
N LYS A 91 -11.71 -3.29 -4.66
CA LYS A 91 -12.36 -3.43 -5.98
C LYS A 91 -13.53 -2.43 -6.10
N GLY A 92 -13.55 -1.71 -7.21
CA GLY A 92 -14.60 -0.73 -7.50
C GLY A 92 -14.34 0.66 -6.92
N GLU A 93 -13.31 0.82 -6.11
CA GLU A 93 -12.84 2.13 -5.66
C GLU A 93 -11.80 2.70 -6.63
N ASN A 94 -11.69 4.02 -6.62
CA ASN A 94 -10.68 4.78 -7.37
C ASN A 94 -10.39 6.10 -6.65
N GLU A 95 -9.52 6.92 -7.23
CA GLU A 95 -9.13 8.21 -6.67
C GLU A 95 -10.31 9.17 -6.40
N TYR A 96 -11.45 9.00 -7.07
CA TYR A 96 -12.64 9.83 -6.90
C TYR A 96 -13.65 9.28 -5.88
N THR A 97 -13.42 8.09 -5.35
CA THR A 97 -14.33 7.46 -4.37
C THR A 97 -14.29 8.19 -3.02
N TYR A 98 -13.15 8.78 -2.70
CA TYR A 98 -12.90 9.48 -1.44
C TYR A 98 -12.58 10.96 -1.67
N PRO A 99 -12.74 11.82 -0.65
CA PRO A 99 -12.26 13.19 -0.73
C PRO A 99 -10.75 13.25 -1.05
N PRO A 100 -10.28 14.33 -1.71
CA PRO A 100 -8.85 14.55 -1.89
C PRO A 100 -8.12 14.54 -0.54
N TYR A 101 -6.94 13.93 -0.51
CA TYR A 101 -6.06 13.95 0.64
C TYR A 101 -4.84 14.85 0.38
N GLU A 102 -4.19 15.26 1.43
CA GLU A 102 -3.03 16.14 1.38
C GLU A 102 -1.73 15.38 1.72
N ARG A 103 -0.64 16.08 1.60
CA ARG A 103 0.70 15.57 1.94
C ARG A 103 0.78 15.02 3.37
N THR A 104 0.12 15.68 4.32
CA THR A 104 0.12 15.30 5.73
C THR A 104 -0.40 13.88 5.94
N GLN A 105 -1.54 13.51 5.33
CA GLN A 105 -2.08 12.15 5.45
C GLN A 105 -1.13 11.09 4.88
N ALA A 106 -0.47 11.40 3.77
CA ALA A 106 0.50 10.48 3.18
C ALA A 106 1.74 10.29 4.07
N GLU A 107 2.29 11.36 4.64
CA GLU A 107 3.42 11.31 5.58
C GLU A 107 3.05 10.56 6.87
N GLU A 108 1.88 10.82 7.44
CA GLU A 108 1.37 10.10 8.61
C GLU A 108 1.19 8.61 8.33
N LEU A 109 0.65 8.24 7.17
CA LEU A 109 0.50 6.84 6.76
C LEU A 109 1.86 6.13 6.70
N LEU A 110 2.85 6.71 6.03
CA LEU A 110 4.17 6.10 5.92
C LEU A 110 4.86 5.98 7.29
N SER A 111 4.69 6.98 8.15
CA SER A 111 5.16 6.94 9.54
C SER A 111 4.51 5.80 10.32
N CYS A 112 3.20 5.64 10.23
CA CYS A 112 2.48 4.53 10.88
C CYS A 112 2.93 3.16 10.35
N LEU A 113 3.17 3.02 9.05
CA LEU A 113 3.67 1.77 8.48
C LEU A 113 5.06 1.39 9.00
N ARG A 114 5.93 2.37 9.26
CA ARG A 114 7.25 2.14 9.88
C ARG A 114 7.14 1.58 11.30
N GLU A 115 6.09 1.94 12.05
CA GLU A 115 5.82 1.38 13.38
C GLU A 115 5.19 -0.02 13.30
N ILE A 116 4.47 -0.33 12.22
CA ILE A 116 3.75 -1.60 12.06
C ILE A 116 4.67 -2.73 11.59
N ALA A 117 5.60 -2.44 10.68
CA ALA A 117 6.47 -3.46 10.10
C ALA A 117 7.90 -2.97 9.88
N PRO A 118 8.92 -3.81 10.18
CA PRO A 118 10.32 -3.46 9.95
C PRO A 118 10.69 -3.39 8.46
N TYR A 119 9.95 -4.10 7.60
CA TYR A 119 10.14 -4.07 6.15
C TYR A 119 8.88 -3.54 5.47
N ILE A 120 9.05 -2.53 4.63
CA ILE A 120 7.95 -1.94 3.87
C ILE A 120 8.34 -1.95 2.40
N VAL A 121 7.51 -2.59 1.58
CA VAL A 121 7.61 -2.57 0.12
C VAL A 121 6.46 -1.74 -0.42
N ILE A 122 6.76 -0.79 -1.28
CA ILE A 122 5.77 0.13 -1.84
C ILE A 122 5.72 -0.05 -3.35
N ASP A 123 4.55 -0.43 -3.84
CA ASP A 123 4.24 -0.41 -5.28
C ASP A 123 3.68 0.96 -5.64
N CYS A 124 4.51 1.79 -6.23
CA CYS A 124 4.13 3.14 -6.62
C CYS A 124 3.24 3.11 -7.86
N GLY A 125 2.27 4.02 -7.92
CA GLY A 125 1.43 4.18 -9.09
C GLY A 125 2.21 4.59 -10.34
N SER A 126 1.58 4.47 -11.49
CA SER A 126 2.20 4.77 -12.78
C SER A 126 2.31 6.28 -13.07
N HIS A 127 1.54 7.11 -12.37
CA HIS A 127 1.42 8.54 -12.60
C HIS A 127 1.85 9.37 -11.39
N ILE A 128 3.12 9.29 -11.03
CA ILE A 128 3.69 9.93 -9.83
C ILE A 128 3.44 11.44 -9.79
N ALA A 129 3.42 12.12 -10.92
CA ALA A 129 3.20 13.56 -10.97
C ALA A 129 1.84 13.99 -10.38
N ASN A 130 0.85 13.11 -10.39
CA ASN A 130 -0.50 13.37 -9.89
C ASN A 130 -0.84 12.54 -8.64
N ASP A 131 0.11 11.79 -8.11
CA ASP A 131 -0.08 10.91 -6.97
C ASP A 131 0.85 11.32 -5.81
N ILE A 132 0.29 12.06 -4.87
CA ILE A 132 1.00 12.58 -3.69
C ILE A 132 1.63 11.44 -2.89
N LEU A 133 0.89 10.35 -2.67
CA LEU A 133 1.38 9.22 -1.87
C LEU A 133 2.60 8.56 -2.51
N SER A 134 2.53 8.26 -3.81
CA SER A 134 3.68 7.69 -4.52
C SER A 134 4.89 8.62 -4.56
N ALA A 135 4.66 9.92 -4.74
CA ALA A 135 5.74 10.91 -4.75
C ALA A 135 6.46 10.96 -3.39
N ILE A 136 5.71 11.01 -2.29
CA ILE A 136 6.27 11.02 -0.93
C ILE A 136 6.95 9.69 -0.62
N ALA A 137 6.34 8.58 -1.00
CA ALA A 137 6.91 7.25 -0.81
C ALA A 137 8.29 7.12 -1.48
N LEU A 138 8.45 7.65 -2.70
CA LEU A 138 9.75 7.68 -3.38
C LEU A 138 10.77 8.55 -2.66
N MET A 139 10.36 9.71 -2.16
CA MET A 139 11.25 10.64 -1.46
C MET A 139 11.74 10.10 -0.12
N GLU A 140 10.88 9.35 0.59
CA GLU A 140 11.17 8.85 1.93
C GLU A 140 11.73 7.42 1.95
N SER A 141 11.77 6.73 0.82
CA SER A 141 12.28 5.36 0.76
C SER A 141 13.80 5.30 0.90
N ASP A 142 14.27 4.27 1.61
CA ASP A 142 15.71 4.02 1.79
C ASP A 142 16.34 3.45 0.51
N ALA A 143 15.52 2.87 -0.37
CA ALA A 143 15.91 2.35 -1.68
C ALA A 143 14.75 2.44 -2.68
N VAL A 144 15.11 2.55 -3.94
CA VAL A 144 14.18 2.61 -5.08
C VAL A 144 14.61 1.60 -6.14
#